data_092d5431a5e719bb5cb96a6156631c77
#
_entry.id   092d5431a5e719bb5cb96a6156631c77
#
_cell.length_a   1.000
_cell.length_b   1.000
_cell.length_c   1.000
_cell.angle_alpha   90.00
_cell.angle_beta   90.00
_cell.angle_gamma   90.00
#
_symmetry.space_group_name_H-M   'P 1'
#
loop_
_entity.id
_entity.type
_entity.pdbx_description
1 polymer ?
#
loop_
_entity_poly.entity_id
_entity_poly.type
_entity_poly.pdbx_seq_one_letter_code
_entity_poly.pdbx_strand_id
1 'polypeptide(L)'
;MRTDSLPTDEPSTAEITVLSPRRSYITVAVLCYVNLINYMDRYTIAGVLLSIQKFFDITDSTSGLLQTVFICSFIILAPIFGYLGDRYNRKFIMIGGLSVWVVMTLSSSFVTESYFWLLVLLRALVGTGEASYSTIAPTIIGDLFSGAKRTVMISAFYIFIPVGSGLGYIIGSSVANATGDWRWALRLNPILGSLGLLLLAVLCPNPPRGASDGHGGSTIEHTSYLEDVKYLLKNKSFVWSSLGVTAMAFLTGALAFWTPIFLSRAQVAQGIQPPCNTEPCDTSDSYIFGVVTVVTGILGVSLGSTISRKLRDRVPNADPLICAVGMLSSAPCFFAAIVLASTSIPATYVFIGIGETLLSLNWAVLADILLYVVVPTRRATAEALQIMVCHLLGDAGSPYLLGSISDALRTYQPDSHTWSFRSLEYSFLLCPFVGVLGGLFFLMTALYITKDRKNAELLTAGTIGTSCLCVPDRKPFHV
;
A
#
# COMPACT_ATOMS: atom_id res chain seq x y z
N MET A 1 18.60 69.58 -27.73
CA MET A 1 18.48 68.71 -26.59
C MET A 1 17.61 67.55 -27.01
N ARG A 2 18.22 66.42 -27.32
CA ARG A 2 17.55 65.10 -27.59
C ARG A 2 17.49 64.40 -26.27
N THR A 3 16.31 64.07 -25.82
CA THR A 3 16.08 63.16 -24.68
C THR A 3 15.94 61.78 -25.24
N ASP A 4 16.97 60.94 -25.05
CA ASP A 4 16.95 59.53 -25.32
C ASP A 4 16.09 58.84 -24.23
N SER A 5 14.96 58.25 -24.65
CA SER A 5 14.16 57.35 -23.85
C SER A 5 14.80 55.94 -23.85
N LEU A 6 15.25 55.49 -22.68
CA LEU A 6 15.67 54.12 -22.41
C LEU A 6 14.48 53.15 -22.65
N PRO A 7 14.70 51.99 -23.25
CA PRO A 7 13.68 50.95 -23.32
C PRO A 7 13.53 50.33 -21.92
N THR A 8 12.33 50.40 -21.40
CA THR A 8 11.92 49.62 -20.23
C THR A 8 11.81 48.16 -20.65
N ASP A 9 12.77 47.34 -20.22
CA ASP A 9 12.65 45.89 -20.25
C ASP A 9 11.49 45.46 -19.32
N GLU A 10 10.31 45.24 -19.90
CA GLU A 10 9.26 44.51 -19.25
C GLU A 10 9.74 43.05 -19.03
N PRO A 11 9.66 42.50 -17.81
CA PRO A 11 9.97 41.09 -17.61
C PRO A 11 8.93 40.28 -18.39
N SER A 12 9.42 39.50 -19.37
CA SER A 12 8.66 38.49 -20.10
C SER A 12 7.85 37.68 -19.13
N THR A 13 6.54 37.90 -19.10
CA THR A 13 5.57 37.00 -18.47
C THR A 13 5.70 35.65 -19.18
N ALA A 14 6.44 34.73 -18.56
CA ALA A 14 6.46 33.33 -18.98
C ALA A 14 5.02 32.86 -19.01
N GLU A 15 4.45 32.70 -20.19
CA GLU A 15 3.15 32.06 -20.41
C GLU A 15 3.18 30.73 -19.68
N ILE A 16 2.42 30.64 -18.60
CA ILE A 16 2.13 29.35 -17.92
C ILE A 16 1.37 28.54 -18.96
N THR A 17 2.07 27.67 -19.65
CA THR A 17 1.48 26.77 -20.65
C THR A 17 0.52 25.84 -19.92
N VAL A 18 -0.73 26.27 -19.81
CA VAL A 18 -1.83 25.44 -19.29
C VAL A 18 -1.95 24.24 -20.23
N LEU A 19 -1.59 23.07 -19.73
CA LEU A 19 -1.71 21.83 -20.50
C LEU A 19 -3.15 21.65 -20.97
N SER A 20 -3.31 21.28 -22.23
CA SER A 20 -4.65 21.01 -22.77
C SER A 20 -5.33 19.91 -21.93
N PRO A 21 -6.63 20.01 -21.64
CA PRO A 21 -7.35 19.03 -20.84
C PRO A 21 -7.15 17.58 -21.33
N ARG A 22 -7.08 17.39 -22.64
CA ARG A 22 -6.82 16.09 -23.26
C ARG A 22 -5.46 15.49 -22.86
N ARG A 23 -4.41 16.29 -22.82
CA ARG A 23 -3.08 15.84 -22.38
C ARG A 23 -3.05 15.48 -20.90
N SER A 24 -3.75 16.21 -20.06
CA SER A 24 -3.87 15.89 -18.62
C SER A 24 -4.53 14.53 -18.39
N TYR A 25 -5.62 14.23 -19.09
CA TYR A 25 -6.27 12.90 -18.98
C TYR A 25 -5.40 11.76 -19.52
N ILE A 26 -4.69 11.98 -20.63
CA ILE A 26 -3.72 11.00 -21.16
C ILE A 26 -2.63 10.72 -20.13
N THR A 27 -2.11 11.75 -19.50
CA THR A 27 -1.08 11.61 -18.45
C THR A 27 -1.60 10.75 -17.30
N VAL A 28 -2.81 11.02 -16.79
CA VAL A 28 -3.41 10.19 -15.72
C VAL A 28 -3.60 8.75 -16.18
N ALA A 29 -4.06 8.52 -17.39
CA ALA A 29 -4.23 7.16 -17.94
C ALA A 29 -2.90 6.40 -17.98
N VAL A 30 -1.81 7.05 -18.41
CA VAL A 30 -0.46 6.45 -18.41
C VAL A 30 0.03 6.17 -16.98
N LEU A 31 -0.18 7.11 -16.05
CA LEU A 31 0.17 6.89 -14.64
C LEU A 31 -0.65 5.75 -14.03
N CYS A 32 -1.95 5.66 -14.31
CA CYS A 32 -2.78 4.53 -13.86
C CYS A 32 -2.29 3.19 -14.44
N TYR A 33 -1.90 3.16 -15.73
CA TYR A 33 -1.34 1.96 -16.35
C TYR A 33 -0.04 1.52 -15.66
N VAL A 34 0.89 2.44 -15.42
CA VAL A 34 2.14 2.12 -14.72
C VAL A 34 1.86 1.64 -13.29
N ASN A 35 0.90 2.26 -12.60
CA ASN A 35 0.47 1.83 -11.26
C ASN A 35 -0.07 0.40 -11.27
N LEU A 36 -0.91 0.09 -12.25
CA LEU A 36 -1.44 -1.26 -12.47
C LEU A 36 -0.33 -2.29 -12.60
N ILE A 37 0.66 -2.04 -13.47
CA ILE A 37 1.76 -2.97 -13.72
C ILE A 37 2.69 -3.10 -12.51
N ASN A 38 2.95 -2.03 -11.78
CA ASN A 38 3.74 -2.08 -10.55
C ASN A 38 3.11 -3.00 -9.50
N TYR A 39 1.81 -2.84 -9.23
CA TYR A 39 1.11 -3.71 -8.29
C TYR A 39 0.95 -5.13 -8.82
N MET A 40 0.81 -5.31 -10.13
CA MET A 40 0.83 -6.62 -10.77
C MET A 40 2.17 -7.33 -10.52
N ASP A 41 3.31 -6.66 -10.73
CA ASP A 41 4.64 -7.22 -10.47
C ASP A 41 4.84 -7.61 -9.01
N ARG A 42 4.40 -6.75 -8.09
CA ARG A 42 4.50 -6.97 -6.65
C ARG A 42 3.88 -8.29 -6.22
N TYR A 43 2.72 -8.63 -6.76
CA TYR A 43 1.97 -9.84 -6.38
C TYR A 43 2.16 -11.03 -7.33
N THR A 44 2.84 -10.85 -8.46
CA THR A 44 3.25 -11.96 -9.34
C THR A 44 4.14 -12.96 -8.59
N ILE A 45 5.06 -12.48 -7.75
CA ILE A 45 5.92 -13.35 -6.90
C ILE A 45 5.06 -14.23 -5.98
N ALA A 46 4.07 -13.65 -5.30
CA ALA A 46 3.17 -14.41 -4.44
C ALA A 46 2.33 -15.43 -5.24
N GLY A 47 1.94 -15.08 -6.47
CA GLY A 47 1.18 -15.95 -7.38
C GLY A 47 1.95 -17.19 -7.85
N VAL A 48 3.28 -17.11 -7.91
CA VAL A 48 4.17 -18.23 -8.32
C VAL A 48 5.09 -18.70 -7.20
N LEU A 49 4.79 -18.34 -5.94
CA LEU A 49 5.67 -18.55 -4.80
C LEU A 49 5.96 -20.04 -4.55
N LEU A 50 4.99 -20.93 -4.79
CA LEU A 50 5.16 -22.37 -4.66
C LEU A 50 6.26 -22.90 -5.60
N SER A 51 6.26 -22.46 -6.86
CA SER A 51 7.28 -22.81 -7.85
C SER A 51 8.65 -22.23 -7.46
N ILE A 52 8.71 -21.01 -6.94
CA ILE A 52 9.95 -20.39 -6.45
C ILE A 52 10.52 -21.19 -5.28
N GLN A 53 9.70 -21.55 -4.29
CA GLN A 53 10.13 -22.36 -3.14
C GLN A 53 10.70 -23.69 -3.59
N LYS A 54 10.04 -24.35 -4.53
CA LYS A 54 10.49 -25.64 -5.07
C LYS A 54 11.78 -25.51 -5.85
N PHE A 55 11.89 -24.47 -6.69
CA PHE A 55 13.06 -24.24 -7.54
C PHE A 55 14.35 -23.97 -6.74
N PHE A 56 14.25 -23.17 -5.68
CA PHE A 56 15.39 -22.79 -4.85
C PHE A 56 15.57 -23.67 -3.61
N ASP A 57 14.64 -24.59 -3.34
CA ASP A 57 14.61 -25.42 -2.12
C ASP A 57 14.76 -24.59 -0.84
N ILE A 58 13.91 -23.56 -0.70
CA ILE A 58 13.95 -22.58 0.38
C ILE A 58 12.82 -22.76 1.38
N THR A 59 13.07 -22.33 2.63
CA THR A 59 12.12 -22.38 3.73
C THR A 59 11.06 -21.28 3.62
N ASP A 60 10.02 -21.35 4.46
CA ASP A 60 8.96 -20.35 4.49
C ASP A 60 9.49 -18.98 4.95
N SER A 61 10.38 -18.93 5.95
CA SER A 61 10.99 -17.67 6.39
C SER A 61 11.82 -17.02 5.28
N THR A 62 12.60 -17.81 4.57
CA THR A 62 13.42 -17.34 3.45
C THR A 62 12.57 -16.85 2.28
N SER A 63 11.41 -17.47 2.04
CA SER A 63 10.43 -17.02 1.05
C SER A 63 9.81 -15.68 1.43
N GLY A 64 9.42 -15.52 2.70
CA GLY A 64 8.88 -14.27 3.24
C GLY A 64 9.86 -13.10 3.13
N LEU A 65 11.16 -13.38 3.17
CA LEU A 65 12.22 -12.38 3.00
C LEU A 65 12.15 -11.66 1.65
N LEU A 66 11.69 -12.31 0.58
CA LEU A 66 11.53 -11.69 -0.75
C LEU A 66 10.59 -10.47 -0.70
N GLN A 67 9.50 -10.56 0.03
CA GLN A 67 8.57 -9.44 0.21
C GLN A 67 9.11 -8.41 1.20
N THR A 68 9.71 -8.86 2.29
CA THR A 68 10.28 -8.01 3.33
C THR A 68 11.36 -7.08 2.77
N VAL A 69 12.34 -7.58 2.02
CA VAL A 69 13.42 -6.74 1.47
C VAL A 69 12.91 -5.74 0.44
N PHE A 70 11.91 -6.12 -0.35
CA PHE A 70 11.27 -5.25 -1.31
C PHE A 70 10.61 -4.05 -0.60
N ILE A 71 9.80 -4.30 0.44
CA ILE A 71 9.11 -3.24 1.17
C ILE A 71 10.08 -2.40 1.99
N CYS A 72 11.08 -3.00 2.64
CA CYS A 72 12.12 -2.25 3.36
C CYS A 72 12.87 -1.28 2.45
N SER A 73 13.27 -1.73 1.27
CA SER A 73 13.91 -0.87 0.27
C SER A 73 12.99 0.28 -0.16
N PHE A 74 11.72 -0.02 -0.41
CA PHE A 74 10.70 0.96 -0.74
C PHE A 74 10.57 2.04 0.35
N ILE A 75 10.44 1.65 1.62
CA ILE A 75 10.26 2.57 2.75
C ILE A 75 11.47 3.48 2.94
N ILE A 76 12.67 2.94 2.82
CA ILE A 76 13.92 3.70 3.01
C ILE A 76 14.08 4.75 1.90
N LEU A 77 13.72 4.40 0.69
CA LEU A 77 13.97 5.23 -0.49
C LEU A 77 12.81 6.17 -0.85
N ALA A 78 11.58 5.87 -0.43
CA ALA A 78 10.44 6.73 -0.71
C ALA A 78 10.62 8.18 -0.22
N PRO A 79 11.10 8.46 1.01
CA PRO A 79 11.39 9.83 1.46
C PRO A 79 12.47 10.52 0.61
N ILE A 80 13.47 9.78 0.17
CA ILE A 80 14.57 10.29 -0.67
C ILE A 80 14.02 10.70 -2.04
N PHE A 81 13.21 9.86 -2.67
CA PHE A 81 12.59 10.20 -3.95
C PHE A 81 11.54 11.30 -3.83
N GLY A 82 10.81 11.38 -2.72
CA GLY A 82 9.93 12.51 -2.42
C GLY A 82 10.71 13.81 -2.39
N TYR A 83 11.82 13.87 -1.64
CA TYR A 83 12.69 15.03 -1.57
C TYR A 83 13.31 15.42 -2.93
N LEU A 84 13.78 14.44 -3.69
CA LEU A 84 14.30 14.66 -5.04
C LEU A 84 13.20 15.15 -5.99
N GLY A 85 12.00 14.59 -5.88
CA GLY A 85 10.82 14.98 -6.66
C GLY A 85 10.41 16.42 -6.43
N ASP A 86 10.64 16.96 -5.23
CA ASP A 86 10.36 18.37 -4.91
C ASP A 86 11.40 19.33 -5.50
N ARG A 87 12.60 18.89 -5.78
CA ARG A 87 13.72 19.75 -6.23
C ARG A 87 14.11 19.58 -7.67
N TYR A 88 14.03 18.37 -8.21
CA TYR A 88 14.46 18.03 -9.55
C TYR A 88 13.29 17.70 -10.47
N ASN A 89 13.58 17.45 -11.74
CA ASN A 89 12.58 17.08 -12.73
C ASN A 89 11.96 15.72 -12.41
N ARG A 90 10.69 15.73 -11.98
CA ARG A 90 9.93 14.54 -11.56
C ARG A 90 9.83 13.47 -12.65
N LYS A 91 9.69 13.88 -13.91
CA LYS A 91 9.62 12.96 -15.05
C LYS A 91 10.89 12.12 -15.18
N PHE A 92 12.08 12.75 -15.10
CA PHE A 92 13.36 12.03 -15.21
C PHE A 92 13.61 11.10 -14.02
N ILE A 93 13.19 11.48 -12.82
CA ILE A 93 13.31 10.62 -11.64
C ILE A 93 12.45 9.36 -11.83
N MET A 94 11.20 9.50 -12.26
CA MET A 94 10.32 8.37 -12.54
C MET A 94 10.87 7.48 -13.67
N ILE A 95 11.37 8.06 -14.75
CA ILE A 95 11.99 7.31 -15.87
C ILE A 95 13.18 6.51 -15.35
N GLY A 96 14.09 7.12 -14.59
CA GLY A 96 15.24 6.44 -14.02
C GLY A 96 14.85 5.29 -13.10
N GLY A 97 13.95 5.53 -12.16
CA GLY A 97 13.50 4.50 -11.24
C GLY A 97 12.73 3.36 -11.90
N LEU A 98 11.83 3.67 -12.84
CA LEU A 98 11.13 2.63 -13.61
C LEU A 98 12.07 1.85 -14.53
N SER A 99 13.13 2.46 -15.05
CA SER A 99 14.16 1.74 -15.80
C SER A 99 14.89 0.74 -14.91
N VAL A 100 15.24 1.12 -13.67
CA VAL A 100 15.83 0.20 -12.67
C VAL A 100 14.84 -0.94 -12.39
N TRP A 101 13.56 -0.63 -12.14
CA TRP A 101 12.54 -1.65 -11.91
C TRP A 101 12.43 -2.65 -13.06
N VAL A 102 12.33 -2.20 -14.31
CA VAL A 102 12.24 -3.06 -15.50
C VAL A 102 13.47 -3.97 -15.62
N VAL A 103 14.67 -3.41 -15.50
CA VAL A 103 15.93 -4.18 -15.63
C VAL A 103 16.08 -5.18 -14.50
N MET A 104 15.81 -4.81 -13.24
CA MET A 104 15.97 -5.69 -12.09
C MET A 104 14.91 -6.81 -12.06
N THR A 105 13.66 -6.52 -12.45
CA THR A 105 12.64 -7.56 -12.58
C THR A 105 12.98 -8.55 -13.70
N LEU A 106 13.44 -8.06 -14.85
CA LEU A 106 13.90 -8.92 -15.92
C LEU A 106 15.09 -9.79 -15.48
N SER A 107 16.08 -9.20 -14.82
CA SER A 107 17.25 -9.90 -14.31
C SER A 107 16.88 -11.00 -13.29
N SER A 108 15.83 -10.78 -12.49
CA SER A 108 15.31 -11.77 -11.54
C SER A 108 14.87 -13.07 -12.22
N SER A 109 14.45 -13.02 -13.48
CA SER A 109 14.03 -14.20 -14.25
C SER A 109 15.18 -15.08 -14.74
N PHE A 110 16.43 -14.63 -14.64
CA PHE A 110 17.60 -15.36 -15.09
C PHE A 110 18.42 -15.95 -13.94
N VAL A 111 17.98 -15.76 -12.69
CA VAL A 111 18.66 -16.29 -11.51
C VAL A 111 18.59 -17.83 -11.51
N THR A 112 19.73 -18.48 -11.29
CA THR A 112 19.84 -19.95 -11.21
C THR A 112 19.68 -20.44 -9.77
N GLU A 113 19.41 -21.72 -9.58
CA GLU A 113 19.13 -22.35 -8.28
C GLU A 113 20.15 -22.02 -7.19
N SER A 114 21.43 -21.94 -7.56
CA SER A 114 22.53 -21.70 -6.60
C SER A 114 22.63 -20.26 -6.10
N TYR A 115 21.90 -19.32 -6.71
CA TYR A 115 22.07 -17.88 -6.44
C TYR A 115 20.79 -17.22 -5.90
N PHE A 116 20.11 -17.88 -4.96
CA PHE A 116 18.89 -17.33 -4.33
C PHE A 116 19.10 -15.91 -3.76
N TRP A 117 20.25 -15.65 -3.11
CA TRP A 117 20.54 -14.33 -2.54
C TRP A 117 20.66 -13.21 -3.59
N LEU A 118 20.98 -13.57 -4.83
CA LEU A 118 20.91 -12.62 -5.93
C LEU A 118 19.45 -12.23 -6.23
N LEU A 119 18.52 -13.19 -6.18
CA LEU A 119 17.08 -12.89 -6.32
C LEU A 119 16.61 -11.93 -5.20
N VAL A 120 17.04 -12.15 -3.96
CA VAL A 120 16.73 -11.27 -2.81
C VAL A 120 17.25 -9.85 -3.06
N LEU A 121 18.50 -9.71 -3.52
CA LEU A 121 19.09 -8.41 -3.84
C LEU A 121 18.33 -7.71 -4.99
N LEU A 122 18.01 -8.45 -6.05
CA LEU A 122 17.26 -7.90 -7.17
C LEU A 122 15.86 -7.44 -6.74
N ARG A 123 15.19 -8.15 -5.85
CA ARG A 123 13.90 -7.75 -5.28
C ARG A 123 14.02 -6.46 -4.44
N ALA A 124 15.09 -6.29 -3.68
CA ALA A 124 15.35 -5.03 -2.99
C ALA A 124 15.51 -3.85 -3.97
N LEU A 125 16.23 -4.06 -5.08
CA LEU A 125 16.42 -3.04 -6.12
C LEU A 125 15.12 -2.74 -6.90
N VAL A 126 14.24 -3.72 -7.07
CA VAL A 126 12.88 -3.52 -7.62
C VAL A 126 12.08 -2.56 -6.74
N GLY A 127 12.13 -2.71 -5.40
CA GLY A 127 11.51 -1.80 -4.46
C GLY A 127 12.00 -0.34 -4.59
N THR A 128 13.26 -0.15 -4.95
CA THR A 128 13.83 1.18 -5.27
C THR A 128 13.10 1.84 -6.45
N GLY A 129 12.90 1.10 -7.52
CA GLY A 129 12.21 1.59 -8.71
C GLY A 129 10.76 1.98 -8.43
N GLU A 130 10.04 1.14 -7.69
CA GLU A 130 8.65 1.43 -7.29
C GLU A 130 8.56 2.67 -6.39
N ALA A 131 9.50 2.85 -5.45
CA ALA A 131 9.52 4.01 -4.57
C ALA A 131 9.60 5.33 -5.33
N SER A 132 10.38 5.39 -6.41
CA SER A 132 10.53 6.60 -7.23
C SER A 132 9.24 7.01 -7.93
N TYR A 133 8.43 6.04 -8.33
CA TYR A 133 7.18 6.26 -9.03
C TYR A 133 6.02 6.56 -8.08
N SER A 134 5.81 5.73 -7.07
CA SER A 134 4.65 5.81 -6.18
C SER A 134 4.61 7.09 -5.36
N THR A 135 5.76 7.69 -5.05
CA THR A 135 5.84 8.98 -4.35
C THR A 135 5.56 10.17 -5.25
N ILE A 136 5.90 10.09 -6.53
CA ILE A 136 5.84 11.22 -7.47
C ILE A 136 4.54 11.26 -8.28
N ALA A 137 4.01 10.11 -8.70
CA ALA A 137 2.84 10.04 -9.57
C ALA A 137 1.59 10.76 -9.00
N PRO A 138 1.21 10.58 -7.72
CA PRO A 138 0.08 11.30 -7.14
C PRO A 138 0.28 12.82 -7.13
N THR A 139 1.52 13.32 -6.95
CA THR A 139 1.81 14.75 -6.95
C THR A 139 1.61 15.37 -8.34
N ILE A 140 1.96 14.63 -9.40
CA ILE A 140 1.70 15.06 -10.78
C ILE A 140 0.20 15.17 -11.04
N ILE A 141 -0.59 14.18 -10.59
CA ILE A 141 -2.06 14.22 -10.70
C ILE A 141 -2.62 15.42 -9.92
N GLY A 142 -2.08 15.68 -8.74
CA GLY A 142 -2.43 16.85 -7.92
C GLY A 142 -2.18 18.19 -8.60
N ASP A 143 -1.12 18.29 -9.38
CA ASP A 143 -0.78 19.51 -10.13
C ASP A 143 -1.57 19.67 -11.44
N LEU A 144 -2.08 18.59 -12.02
CA LEU A 144 -2.87 18.62 -13.25
C LEU A 144 -4.35 18.96 -13.05
N PHE A 145 -4.89 18.69 -11.87
CA PHE A 145 -6.32 18.86 -11.57
C PHE A 145 -6.54 19.55 -10.24
N SER A 146 -7.62 20.35 -10.13
CA SER A 146 -8.03 21.03 -8.91
C SER A 146 -9.41 20.57 -8.42
N GLY A 147 -9.71 20.82 -7.14
CA GLY A 147 -11.02 20.60 -6.55
C GLY A 147 -11.54 19.16 -6.70
N ALA A 148 -12.82 19.00 -7.00
CA ALA A 148 -13.48 17.70 -7.12
C ALA A 148 -12.86 16.79 -8.21
N LYS A 149 -12.36 17.38 -9.31
CA LYS A 149 -11.70 16.60 -10.37
C LYS A 149 -10.39 15.97 -9.90
N ARG A 150 -9.60 16.67 -9.07
CA ARG A 150 -8.38 16.11 -8.44
C ARG A 150 -8.73 14.86 -7.63
N THR A 151 -9.73 14.94 -6.76
CA THR A 151 -10.17 13.81 -5.93
C THR A 151 -10.58 12.61 -6.78
N VAL A 152 -11.34 12.84 -7.85
CA VAL A 152 -11.77 11.76 -8.76
C VAL A 152 -10.58 11.11 -9.46
N MET A 153 -9.61 11.90 -9.95
CA MET A 153 -8.44 11.36 -10.66
C MET A 153 -7.49 10.60 -9.72
N ILE A 154 -7.29 11.09 -8.50
CA ILE A 154 -6.50 10.39 -7.48
C ILE A 154 -7.21 9.09 -7.05
N SER A 155 -8.54 9.13 -6.86
CA SER A 155 -9.30 7.92 -6.55
C SER A 155 -9.22 6.88 -7.68
N ALA A 156 -9.31 7.32 -8.93
CA ALA A 156 -9.10 6.46 -10.09
C ALA A 156 -7.71 5.83 -10.09
N PHE A 157 -6.67 6.60 -9.76
CA PHE A 157 -5.31 6.08 -9.64
C PHE A 157 -5.18 4.99 -8.57
N TYR A 158 -5.79 5.20 -7.40
CA TYR A 158 -5.73 4.23 -6.30
C TYR A 158 -6.60 2.98 -6.52
N ILE A 159 -7.64 3.03 -7.35
CA ILE A 159 -8.46 1.85 -7.66
C ILE A 159 -7.67 0.79 -8.44
N PHE A 160 -6.60 1.19 -9.13
CA PHE A 160 -5.71 0.25 -9.82
C PHE A 160 -4.82 -0.56 -8.88
N ILE A 161 -4.76 -0.24 -7.58
CA ILE A 161 -4.03 -1.03 -6.57
C ILE A 161 -4.64 -2.43 -6.40
N PRO A 162 -5.90 -2.60 -5.98
CA PRO A 162 -6.49 -3.93 -5.83
C PRO A 162 -6.63 -4.65 -7.18
N VAL A 163 -6.88 -3.91 -8.26
CA VAL A 163 -6.97 -4.51 -9.61
C VAL A 163 -5.61 -5.05 -10.04
N GLY A 164 -4.54 -4.28 -9.90
CA GLY A 164 -3.17 -4.73 -10.22
C GLY A 164 -2.73 -5.90 -9.33
N SER A 165 -3.02 -5.84 -8.03
CA SER A 165 -2.73 -6.93 -7.10
C SER A 165 -3.37 -8.25 -7.52
N GLY A 166 -4.66 -8.24 -7.78
CA GLY A 166 -5.38 -9.44 -8.23
C GLY A 166 -4.91 -9.95 -9.60
N LEU A 167 -4.63 -9.03 -10.54
CA LEU A 167 -4.06 -9.40 -11.85
C LEU A 167 -2.66 -10.01 -11.71
N GLY A 168 -1.87 -9.61 -10.70
CA GLY A 168 -0.58 -10.22 -10.42
C GLY A 168 -0.70 -11.71 -10.13
N TYR A 169 -1.66 -12.11 -9.30
CA TYR A 169 -1.93 -13.54 -9.06
C TYR A 169 -2.47 -14.24 -10.31
N ILE A 170 -3.46 -13.64 -10.99
CA ILE A 170 -4.13 -14.25 -12.16
C ILE A 170 -3.14 -14.45 -13.29
N ILE A 171 -2.46 -13.39 -13.71
CA ILE A 171 -1.57 -13.42 -14.87
C ILE A 171 -0.30 -14.19 -14.54
N GLY A 172 0.27 -13.98 -13.33
CA GLY A 172 1.45 -14.71 -12.88
C GLY A 172 1.24 -16.22 -12.91
N SER A 173 0.17 -16.71 -12.29
CA SER A 173 -0.18 -18.13 -12.27
C SER A 173 -0.53 -18.67 -13.66
N SER A 174 -1.32 -17.93 -14.45
CA SER A 174 -1.75 -18.37 -15.79
C SER A 174 -0.57 -18.47 -16.75
N VAL A 175 0.36 -17.53 -16.74
CA VAL A 175 1.55 -17.55 -17.58
C VAL A 175 2.50 -18.68 -17.15
N ALA A 176 2.71 -18.88 -15.84
CA ALA A 176 3.52 -19.98 -15.35
C ALA A 176 2.96 -21.34 -15.76
N ASN A 177 1.65 -21.55 -15.66
CA ASN A 177 0.98 -22.78 -16.09
C ASN A 177 1.05 -22.99 -17.60
N ALA A 178 0.80 -21.94 -18.40
CA ALA A 178 0.78 -22.02 -19.86
C ALA A 178 2.17 -22.29 -20.46
N THR A 179 3.22 -21.76 -19.83
CA THR A 179 4.61 -21.90 -20.32
C THR A 179 5.36 -23.07 -19.68
N GLY A 180 4.84 -23.59 -18.56
CA GLY A 180 5.52 -24.62 -17.77
C GLY A 180 6.74 -24.10 -16.98
N ASP A 181 6.97 -22.79 -16.94
CA ASP A 181 8.10 -22.15 -16.23
C ASP A 181 7.65 -20.84 -15.57
N TRP A 182 7.76 -20.77 -14.24
CA TRP A 182 7.41 -19.59 -13.46
C TRP A 182 8.18 -18.31 -13.83
N ARG A 183 9.37 -18.46 -14.42
CA ARG A 183 10.21 -17.33 -14.85
C ARG A 183 9.55 -16.46 -15.91
N TRP A 184 8.66 -17.04 -16.74
CA TRP A 184 7.92 -16.28 -17.74
C TRP A 184 6.92 -15.30 -17.11
N ALA A 185 6.38 -15.62 -15.93
CA ALA A 185 5.57 -14.69 -15.18
C ALA A 185 6.37 -13.41 -14.82
N LEU A 186 7.64 -13.55 -14.45
CA LEU A 186 8.53 -12.42 -14.18
C LEU A 186 8.99 -11.69 -15.45
N ARG A 187 9.03 -12.35 -16.61
CA ARG A 187 9.43 -11.72 -17.88
C ARG A 187 8.32 -10.88 -18.50
N LEU A 188 7.07 -11.22 -18.24
CA LEU A 188 5.94 -10.48 -18.78
C LEU A 188 5.87 -9.05 -18.20
N ASN A 189 6.11 -8.88 -16.90
CA ASN A 189 6.03 -7.59 -16.24
C ASN A 189 7.01 -6.55 -16.79
N PRO A 190 8.30 -6.85 -17.03
CA PRO A 190 9.23 -5.94 -17.70
C PRO A 190 8.84 -5.57 -19.13
N ILE A 191 8.21 -6.49 -19.87
CA ILE A 191 7.73 -6.21 -21.23
C ILE A 191 6.62 -5.14 -21.18
N LEU A 192 5.61 -5.36 -20.33
CA LEU A 192 4.54 -4.39 -20.10
C LEU A 192 5.05 -3.09 -19.47
N GLY A 193 6.01 -3.20 -18.55
CA GLY A 193 6.67 -2.07 -17.91
C GLY A 193 7.48 -1.22 -18.87
N SER A 194 8.16 -1.84 -19.85
CA SER A 194 8.88 -1.11 -20.91
C SER A 194 7.93 -0.30 -21.78
N LEU A 195 6.74 -0.82 -22.07
CA LEU A 195 5.69 -0.06 -22.75
C LEU A 195 5.25 1.13 -21.88
N GLY A 196 5.02 0.92 -20.58
CA GLY A 196 4.67 1.99 -19.63
C GLY A 196 5.76 3.07 -19.54
N LEU A 197 7.02 2.67 -19.52
CA LEU A 197 8.17 3.57 -19.52
C LEU A 197 8.22 4.41 -20.81
N LEU A 198 8.00 3.81 -21.96
CA LEU A 198 7.91 4.49 -23.25
C LEU A 198 6.75 5.49 -23.27
N LEU A 199 5.55 5.08 -22.86
CA LEU A 199 4.39 5.95 -22.79
C LEU A 199 4.63 7.14 -21.84
N LEU A 200 5.22 6.89 -20.68
CA LEU A 200 5.58 7.94 -19.72
C LEU A 200 6.60 8.92 -20.32
N ALA A 201 7.63 8.41 -20.98
CA ALA A 201 8.66 9.22 -21.59
C ALA A 201 8.13 10.13 -22.73
N VAL A 202 7.20 9.60 -23.55
CA VAL A 202 6.68 10.30 -24.73
C VAL A 202 5.48 11.20 -24.40
N LEU A 203 4.52 10.67 -23.62
CA LEU A 203 3.21 11.31 -23.45
C LEU A 203 3.08 12.15 -22.18
N CYS A 204 3.83 11.84 -21.11
CA CYS A 204 3.69 12.55 -19.85
C CYS A 204 4.56 13.81 -19.83
N PRO A 205 3.96 15.01 -19.72
CA PRO A 205 4.70 16.23 -19.47
C PRO A 205 5.13 16.31 -18.01
N ASN A 206 6.04 17.22 -17.70
CA ASN A 206 6.36 17.61 -16.32
C ASN A 206 5.62 18.91 -15.99
N PRO A 207 4.43 18.86 -15.34
CA PRO A 207 3.69 20.07 -15.03
C PRO A 207 4.44 20.94 -14.01
N PRO A 208 4.30 22.29 -14.08
CA PRO A 208 4.79 23.18 -13.03
C PRO A 208 4.15 22.79 -11.68
N ARG A 209 4.93 22.89 -10.61
CA ARG A 209 4.44 22.57 -9.26
C ARG A 209 3.41 23.59 -8.82
N GLY A 210 2.29 23.10 -8.23
CA GLY A 210 1.18 23.95 -7.79
C GLY A 210 0.39 24.61 -8.93
N ALA A 211 0.54 24.16 -10.17
CA ALA A 211 -0.10 24.75 -11.34
C ALA A 211 -1.63 24.81 -11.23
N SER A 212 -2.25 23.89 -10.49
CA SER A 212 -3.71 23.84 -10.31
C SER A 212 -4.23 24.64 -9.11
N ASP A 213 -3.38 25.06 -8.17
CA ASP A 213 -3.79 25.70 -6.91
C ASP A 213 -3.76 27.23 -6.95
N GLY A 214 -3.50 27.83 -8.13
CA GLY A 214 -3.60 29.26 -8.39
C GLY A 214 -3.07 30.15 -7.26
N HIS A 215 -1.79 30.46 -7.23
CA HIS A 215 -1.17 31.56 -6.44
C HIS A 215 -1.64 31.68 -4.97
N GLY A 216 -1.52 30.64 -4.19
CA GLY A 216 -1.66 30.66 -2.74
C GLY A 216 -0.31 30.47 -2.06
N GLY A 217 0.65 31.32 -2.35
CA GLY A 217 1.86 31.44 -1.54
C GLY A 217 1.52 32.02 -0.17
N SER A 218 0.77 31.29 0.66
CA SER A 218 0.79 31.53 2.09
C SER A 218 2.19 31.18 2.56
N THR A 219 2.89 32.15 3.14
CA THR A 219 4.11 31.94 3.91
C THR A 219 3.79 30.94 5.03
N ILE A 220 3.95 29.65 4.71
CA ILE A 220 3.84 28.59 5.70
C ILE A 220 5.05 28.77 6.59
N GLU A 221 4.84 29.19 7.84
CA GLU A 221 5.89 29.13 8.85
C GLU A 221 6.37 27.67 8.92
N HIS A 222 7.59 27.46 8.46
CA HIS A 222 8.24 26.15 8.51
C HIS A 222 8.61 25.86 9.96
N THR A 223 7.75 25.11 10.62
CA THR A 223 8.09 24.51 11.92
C THR A 223 9.18 23.44 11.75
N SER A 224 9.99 23.24 12.80
CA SER A 224 11.01 22.18 12.76
C SER A 224 10.35 20.81 12.65
N TYR A 225 10.91 19.91 11.81
CA TYR A 225 10.42 18.53 11.67
C TYR A 225 10.22 17.81 13.02
N LEU A 226 11.13 18.03 13.98
CA LEU A 226 11.03 17.45 15.32
C LEU A 226 9.83 18.00 16.12
N GLU A 227 9.47 19.23 15.91
CA GLU A 227 8.26 19.83 16.54
C GLU A 227 6.99 19.25 15.95
N ASP A 228 6.98 19.01 14.64
CA ASP A 228 5.86 18.38 13.95
C ASP A 228 5.68 16.94 14.45
N VAL A 229 6.74 16.15 14.55
CA VAL A 229 6.69 14.79 15.11
C VAL A 229 6.21 14.82 16.58
N LYS A 230 6.71 15.74 17.42
CA LYS A 230 6.24 15.87 18.80
C LYS A 230 4.77 16.24 18.89
N TYR A 231 4.29 17.10 18.01
CA TYR A 231 2.87 17.45 17.93
C TYR A 231 2.02 16.23 17.55
N LEU A 232 2.44 15.46 16.54
CA LEU A 232 1.74 14.26 16.06
C LEU A 232 1.69 13.18 17.14
N LEU A 233 2.77 12.94 17.86
CA LEU A 233 2.81 11.96 18.96
C LEU A 233 1.95 12.35 20.17
N LYS A 234 1.63 13.63 20.35
CA LYS A 234 0.67 14.10 21.37
C LYS A 234 -0.79 13.97 20.92
N ASN A 235 -1.04 13.89 19.62
CA ASN A 235 -2.37 13.70 19.06
C ASN A 235 -2.79 12.23 19.22
N LYS A 236 -3.68 11.96 20.18
CA LYS A 236 -4.09 10.60 20.52
C LYS A 236 -4.79 9.90 19.35
N SER A 237 -5.64 10.62 18.61
CA SER A 237 -6.33 10.07 17.44
C SER A 237 -5.35 9.68 16.34
N PHE A 238 -4.31 10.47 16.11
CA PHE A 238 -3.25 10.14 15.17
C PHE A 238 -2.49 8.88 15.58
N VAL A 239 -2.08 8.78 16.86
CA VAL A 239 -1.32 7.62 17.36
C VAL A 239 -2.15 6.34 17.27
N TRP A 240 -3.39 6.34 17.77
CA TRP A 240 -4.24 5.15 17.76
C TRP A 240 -4.67 4.74 16.35
N SER A 241 -4.99 5.70 15.47
CA SER A 241 -5.28 5.39 14.08
C SER A 241 -4.06 4.82 13.35
N SER A 242 -2.86 5.32 13.60
CA SER A 242 -1.63 4.78 13.01
C SER A 242 -1.35 3.35 13.45
N LEU A 243 -1.59 3.00 14.71
CA LEU A 243 -1.52 1.61 15.18
C LEU A 243 -2.59 0.72 14.52
N GLY A 244 -3.80 1.25 14.34
CA GLY A 244 -4.87 0.55 13.61
C GLY A 244 -4.51 0.27 12.15
N VAL A 245 -3.96 1.27 11.45
CA VAL A 245 -3.46 1.12 10.06
C VAL A 245 -2.31 0.12 10.00
N THR A 246 -1.41 0.14 10.99
CA THR A 246 -0.30 -0.82 11.06
C THR A 246 -0.82 -2.26 11.21
N ALA A 247 -1.80 -2.49 12.07
CA ALA A 247 -2.44 -3.80 12.21
C ALA A 247 -3.13 -4.25 10.92
N MET A 248 -3.80 -3.31 10.22
CA MET A 248 -4.41 -3.59 8.92
C MET A 248 -3.36 -3.93 7.85
N ALA A 249 -2.27 -3.18 7.78
CA ALA A 249 -1.16 -3.46 6.87
C ALA A 249 -0.50 -4.82 7.17
N PHE A 250 -0.38 -5.19 8.44
CA PHE A 250 0.10 -6.51 8.85
C PHE A 250 -0.76 -7.65 8.28
N LEU A 251 -2.08 -7.54 8.43
CA LEU A 251 -3.02 -8.52 7.87
C LEU A 251 -2.91 -8.59 6.35
N THR A 252 -2.95 -7.42 5.70
CA THR A 252 -2.90 -7.35 4.23
C THR A 252 -1.61 -7.96 3.70
N GLY A 253 -0.45 -7.62 4.29
CA GLY A 253 0.84 -8.15 3.87
C GLY A 253 0.97 -9.66 4.06
N ALA A 254 0.56 -10.17 5.23
CA ALA A 254 0.59 -11.59 5.54
C ALA A 254 -0.34 -12.42 4.64
N LEU A 255 -1.60 -12.00 4.55
CA LEU A 255 -2.62 -12.71 3.77
C LEU A 255 -2.31 -12.64 2.27
N ALA A 256 -1.97 -11.49 1.74
CA ALA A 256 -1.67 -11.33 0.33
C ALA A 256 -0.45 -12.16 -0.13
N PHE A 257 0.54 -12.36 0.74
CA PHE A 257 1.72 -13.14 0.38
C PHE A 257 1.51 -14.66 0.54
N TRP A 258 0.89 -15.09 1.63
CA TRP A 258 0.84 -16.51 2.00
C TRP A 258 -0.44 -17.26 1.61
N THR A 259 -1.57 -16.56 1.35
CA THR A 259 -2.85 -17.25 1.10
C THR A 259 -2.81 -18.22 -0.09
N PRO A 260 -2.18 -17.90 -1.25
CA PRO A 260 -2.12 -18.85 -2.35
C PRO A 260 -1.41 -20.17 -1.98
N ILE A 261 -0.27 -20.08 -1.29
CA ILE A 261 0.48 -21.26 -0.82
C ILE A 261 -0.28 -22.02 0.26
N PHE A 262 -0.93 -21.29 1.18
CA PHE A 262 -1.75 -21.90 2.23
C PHE A 262 -2.88 -22.76 1.66
N LEU A 263 -3.59 -22.23 0.65
CA LEU A 263 -4.67 -22.96 -0.03
C LEU A 263 -4.13 -24.17 -0.79
N SER A 264 -3.03 -24.04 -1.50
CA SER A 264 -2.39 -25.16 -2.19
C SER A 264 -1.96 -26.26 -1.22
N ARG A 265 -1.31 -25.92 -0.10
CA ARG A 265 -0.95 -26.89 0.94
C ARG A 265 -2.17 -27.54 1.59
N ALA A 266 -3.27 -26.80 1.77
CA ALA A 266 -4.52 -27.33 2.30
C ALA A 266 -5.11 -28.40 1.35
N GLN A 267 -5.12 -28.14 0.04
CA GLN A 267 -5.62 -29.09 -0.95
C GLN A 267 -4.76 -30.36 -1.03
N VAL A 268 -3.45 -30.22 -0.95
CA VAL A 268 -2.53 -31.37 -0.89
C VAL A 268 -2.76 -32.19 0.39
N ALA A 269 -2.92 -31.52 1.54
CA ALA A 269 -3.18 -32.19 2.80
C ALA A 269 -4.53 -32.93 2.84
N GLN A 270 -5.53 -32.44 2.12
CA GLN A 270 -6.84 -33.10 1.95
C GLN A 270 -6.82 -34.21 0.87
N GLY A 271 -5.72 -34.36 0.10
CA GLY A 271 -5.63 -35.32 -1.01
C GLY A 271 -6.43 -34.91 -2.26
N ILE A 272 -6.86 -33.64 -2.37
CA ILE A 272 -7.59 -33.11 -3.53
C ILE A 272 -6.61 -32.90 -4.67
N GLN A 273 -5.40 -32.45 -4.37
CA GLN A 273 -4.35 -32.12 -5.33
C GLN A 273 -3.09 -32.96 -5.04
N PRO A 274 -2.39 -33.47 -6.06
CA PRO A 274 -1.11 -34.12 -5.83
C PRO A 274 -0.05 -33.09 -5.39
N PRO A 275 0.92 -33.49 -4.55
CA PRO A 275 2.03 -32.61 -4.19
C PRO A 275 2.86 -32.26 -5.42
N CYS A 276 3.35 -31.02 -5.47
CA CYS A 276 4.21 -30.57 -6.57
C CYS A 276 5.60 -31.23 -6.46
N ASN A 277 5.79 -32.30 -7.19
CA ASN A 277 7.10 -32.99 -7.25
C ASN A 277 7.96 -32.50 -8.44
N THR A 278 7.31 -32.09 -9.52
CA THR A 278 7.95 -31.59 -10.76
C THR A 278 7.24 -30.35 -11.25
N GLU A 279 7.96 -29.38 -11.80
CA GLU A 279 7.35 -28.21 -12.46
C GLU A 279 6.65 -28.62 -13.78
N PRO A 280 5.57 -27.93 -14.15
CA PRO A 280 4.92 -26.80 -13.48
C PRO A 280 4.05 -27.23 -12.29
N CYS A 281 4.17 -26.50 -11.17
CA CYS A 281 3.24 -26.66 -10.06
C CYS A 281 1.85 -26.13 -10.41
N ASP A 282 0.79 -26.76 -9.90
CA ASP A 282 -0.56 -26.22 -10.05
C ASP A 282 -0.72 -24.94 -9.22
N THR A 283 -1.04 -23.85 -9.88
CA THR A 283 -1.22 -22.51 -9.28
C THR A 283 -2.67 -22.01 -9.44
N SER A 284 -3.64 -22.92 -9.62
CA SER A 284 -5.07 -22.57 -9.75
C SER A 284 -5.61 -21.79 -8.55
N ASP A 285 -5.11 -22.07 -7.34
CA ASP A 285 -5.46 -21.31 -6.12
C ASP A 285 -5.06 -19.84 -6.21
N SER A 286 -3.89 -19.56 -6.77
CA SER A 286 -3.45 -18.17 -7.00
C SER A 286 -4.39 -17.44 -7.95
N TYR A 287 -4.84 -18.10 -9.01
CA TYR A 287 -5.80 -17.55 -9.95
C TYR A 287 -7.13 -17.19 -9.27
N ILE A 288 -7.72 -18.15 -8.53
CA ILE A 288 -9.00 -17.94 -7.84
C ILE A 288 -8.87 -16.85 -6.78
N PHE A 289 -7.79 -16.88 -6.00
CA PHE A 289 -7.51 -15.85 -4.98
C PHE A 289 -7.37 -14.46 -5.61
N GLY A 290 -6.71 -14.37 -6.77
CA GLY A 290 -6.59 -13.10 -7.51
C GLY A 290 -7.94 -12.53 -7.93
N VAL A 291 -8.86 -13.37 -8.43
CA VAL A 291 -10.24 -12.94 -8.75
C VAL A 291 -10.98 -12.47 -7.51
N VAL A 292 -10.88 -13.22 -6.40
CA VAL A 292 -11.48 -12.82 -5.12
C VAL A 292 -10.94 -11.46 -4.69
N THR A 293 -9.63 -11.24 -4.70
CA THR A 293 -9.00 -9.97 -4.30
C THR A 293 -9.48 -8.78 -5.14
N VAL A 294 -9.61 -8.92 -6.47
CA VAL A 294 -10.14 -7.84 -7.31
C VAL A 294 -11.57 -7.48 -6.92
N VAL A 295 -12.44 -8.49 -6.81
CA VAL A 295 -13.86 -8.27 -6.53
C VAL A 295 -14.07 -7.69 -5.14
N THR A 296 -13.44 -8.27 -4.12
CA THR A 296 -13.56 -7.85 -2.72
C THR A 296 -12.95 -6.49 -2.47
N GLY A 297 -11.82 -6.17 -3.13
CA GLY A 297 -11.19 -4.86 -3.05
C GLY A 297 -12.10 -3.75 -3.58
N ILE A 298 -12.65 -3.92 -4.77
CA ILE A 298 -13.58 -2.95 -5.37
C ILE A 298 -14.86 -2.80 -4.53
N LEU A 299 -15.45 -3.91 -4.11
CA LEU A 299 -16.66 -3.90 -3.28
C LEU A 299 -16.41 -3.25 -1.92
N GLY A 300 -15.34 -3.64 -1.23
CA GLY A 300 -15.01 -3.14 0.10
C GLY A 300 -14.78 -1.64 0.10
N VAL A 301 -13.90 -1.13 -0.78
CA VAL A 301 -13.61 0.30 -0.89
C VAL A 301 -14.87 1.10 -1.24
N SER A 302 -15.70 0.60 -2.16
CA SER A 302 -16.95 1.26 -2.57
C SER A 302 -17.98 1.30 -1.44
N LEU A 303 -18.14 0.20 -0.70
CA LEU A 303 -19.02 0.14 0.46
C LEU A 303 -18.52 1.06 1.59
N GLY A 304 -17.22 1.00 1.92
CA GLY A 304 -16.60 1.82 2.97
C GLY A 304 -16.82 3.32 2.72
N SER A 305 -16.51 3.78 1.51
CA SER A 305 -16.70 5.18 1.13
C SER A 305 -18.18 5.62 1.13
N THR A 306 -19.09 4.72 0.76
CA THR A 306 -20.53 5.01 0.74
C THR A 306 -21.09 5.07 2.15
N ILE A 307 -20.73 4.13 3.01
CA ILE A 307 -21.17 4.08 4.41
C ILE A 307 -20.61 5.31 5.15
N SER A 308 -19.33 5.62 5.00
CA SER A 308 -18.69 6.79 5.61
C SER A 308 -19.44 8.08 5.26
N ARG A 309 -19.70 8.33 3.97
CA ARG A 309 -20.42 9.53 3.53
C ARG A 309 -21.84 9.65 4.12
N LYS A 310 -22.56 8.54 4.26
CA LYS A 310 -23.92 8.54 4.82
C LYS A 310 -23.95 8.70 6.34
N LEU A 311 -22.96 8.16 7.05
CA LEU A 311 -22.92 8.19 8.51
C LEU A 311 -22.25 9.42 9.08
N ARG A 312 -21.29 10.02 8.36
CA ARG A 312 -20.48 11.16 8.83
C ARG A 312 -21.33 12.35 9.29
N ASP A 313 -22.43 12.63 8.59
CA ASP A 313 -23.32 13.74 8.94
C ASP A 313 -24.17 13.48 10.20
N ARG A 314 -24.34 12.21 10.59
CA ARG A 314 -25.16 11.80 11.73
C ARG A 314 -24.34 11.44 12.97
N VAL A 315 -23.14 10.89 12.76
CA VAL A 315 -22.29 10.36 13.83
C VAL A 315 -20.90 10.99 13.70
N PRO A 316 -20.47 11.84 14.65
CA PRO A 316 -19.22 12.58 14.57
C PRO A 316 -17.96 11.70 14.51
N ASN A 317 -18.04 10.49 15.08
CA ASN A 317 -16.97 9.50 15.10
C ASN A 317 -17.23 8.29 14.18
N ALA A 318 -18.01 8.48 13.11
CA ALA A 318 -18.41 7.41 12.19
C ALA A 318 -17.21 6.71 11.56
N ASP A 319 -16.23 7.45 11.08
CA ASP A 319 -15.10 6.91 10.32
C ASP A 319 -14.25 5.89 11.10
N PRO A 320 -13.74 6.19 12.31
CA PRO A 320 -13.03 5.19 13.09
C PRO A 320 -13.92 4.04 13.57
N LEU A 321 -15.22 4.25 13.74
CA LEU A 321 -16.16 3.16 14.06
C LEU A 321 -16.35 2.21 12.88
N ILE A 322 -16.43 2.73 11.66
CA ILE A 322 -16.47 1.89 10.44
C ILE A 322 -15.20 1.04 10.35
N CYS A 323 -14.03 1.66 10.59
CA CYS A 323 -12.76 0.92 10.59
C CYS A 323 -12.71 -0.15 11.71
N ALA A 324 -13.18 0.17 12.90
CA ALA A 324 -13.24 -0.77 14.01
C ALA A 324 -14.16 -1.97 13.71
N VAL A 325 -15.36 -1.71 13.19
CA VAL A 325 -16.31 -2.76 12.80
C VAL A 325 -15.74 -3.61 11.67
N GLY A 326 -15.13 -2.99 10.65
CA GLY A 326 -14.48 -3.70 9.55
C GLY A 326 -13.41 -4.67 10.05
N MET A 327 -12.51 -4.20 10.91
CA MET A 327 -11.43 -5.03 11.48
C MET A 327 -11.97 -6.12 12.40
N LEU A 328 -12.84 -5.79 13.36
CA LEU A 328 -13.39 -6.74 14.33
C LEU A 328 -14.27 -7.82 13.68
N SER A 329 -15.01 -7.48 12.61
CA SER A 329 -15.84 -8.46 11.91
C SER A 329 -15.04 -9.28 10.88
N SER A 330 -13.92 -8.76 10.34
CA SER A 330 -13.04 -9.53 9.46
C SER A 330 -12.28 -10.62 10.22
N ALA A 331 -11.91 -10.38 11.48
CA ALA A 331 -11.13 -11.33 12.29
C ALA A 331 -11.81 -12.71 12.45
N PRO A 332 -13.09 -12.85 12.85
CA PRO A 332 -13.75 -14.15 12.91
C PRO A 332 -13.91 -14.80 11.52
N CYS A 333 -14.05 -14.00 10.44
CA CYS A 333 -14.10 -14.55 9.08
C CYS A 333 -12.77 -15.19 8.69
N PHE A 334 -11.65 -14.53 8.95
CA PHE A 334 -10.33 -15.10 8.71
C PHE A 334 -10.03 -16.29 9.60
N PHE A 335 -10.44 -16.24 10.88
CA PHE A 335 -10.33 -17.40 11.76
C PHE A 335 -11.12 -18.61 11.22
N ALA A 336 -12.37 -18.39 10.79
CA ALA A 336 -13.18 -19.45 10.19
C ALA A 336 -12.55 -19.97 8.88
N ALA A 337 -12.02 -19.11 8.03
CA ALA A 337 -11.32 -19.50 6.82
C ALA A 337 -10.10 -20.39 7.11
N ILE A 338 -9.29 -20.04 8.11
CA ILE A 338 -8.12 -20.82 8.52
C ILE A 338 -8.53 -22.22 9.01
N VAL A 339 -9.50 -22.32 9.90
CA VAL A 339 -9.95 -23.60 10.46
C VAL A 339 -10.64 -24.47 9.39
N LEU A 340 -11.48 -23.89 8.55
CA LEU A 340 -12.21 -24.62 7.51
C LEU A 340 -11.31 -25.07 6.36
N ALA A 341 -10.12 -24.50 6.20
CA ALA A 341 -9.16 -24.92 5.18
C ALA A 341 -8.72 -26.38 5.32
N SER A 342 -8.89 -26.98 6.51
CA SER A 342 -8.62 -28.39 6.74
C SER A 342 -9.75 -29.33 6.27
N THR A 343 -10.95 -28.80 6.02
CA THR A 343 -12.16 -29.60 5.75
C THR A 343 -12.87 -29.25 4.46
N SER A 344 -12.95 -27.96 4.10
CA SER A 344 -13.71 -27.49 2.94
C SER A 344 -13.08 -26.26 2.28
N ILE A 345 -12.41 -26.46 1.17
CA ILE A 345 -11.81 -25.38 0.38
C ILE A 345 -12.83 -24.35 -0.14
N PRO A 346 -14.01 -24.74 -0.67
CA PRO A 346 -15.03 -23.76 -1.07
C PRO A 346 -15.50 -22.85 0.07
N ALA A 347 -15.72 -23.42 1.27
CA ALA A 347 -16.09 -22.61 2.44
C ALA A 347 -14.96 -21.64 2.83
N THR A 348 -13.72 -22.07 2.74
CA THR A 348 -12.54 -21.24 2.97
C THR A 348 -12.52 -20.01 2.05
N TYR A 349 -12.74 -20.19 0.75
CA TYR A 349 -12.81 -19.06 -0.19
C TYR A 349 -13.94 -18.08 0.12
N VAL A 350 -15.12 -18.58 0.54
CA VAL A 350 -16.24 -17.70 0.92
C VAL A 350 -15.86 -16.83 2.12
N PHE A 351 -15.27 -17.43 3.17
CA PHE A 351 -14.86 -16.69 4.37
C PHE A 351 -13.68 -15.74 4.10
N ILE A 352 -12.73 -16.11 3.23
CA ILE A 352 -11.69 -15.20 2.74
C ILE A 352 -12.34 -14.00 2.05
N GLY A 353 -13.26 -14.23 1.11
CA GLY A 353 -13.93 -13.16 0.37
C GLY A 353 -14.71 -12.20 1.28
N ILE A 354 -15.45 -12.72 2.27
CA ILE A 354 -16.13 -11.88 3.25
C ILE A 354 -15.12 -11.09 4.09
N GLY A 355 -14.08 -11.76 4.60
CA GLY A 355 -13.04 -11.14 5.42
C GLY A 355 -12.28 -10.04 4.69
N GLU A 356 -11.86 -10.27 3.44
CA GLU A 356 -11.21 -9.28 2.60
C GLU A 356 -12.12 -8.08 2.27
N THR A 357 -13.41 -8.32 2.01
CA THR A 357 -14.37 -7.23 1.78
C THR A 357 -14.49 -6.34 3.01
N LEU A 358 -14.62 -6.94 4.20
CA LEU A 358 -14.71 -6.21 5.46
C LEU A 358 -13.41 -5.47 5.80
N LEU A 359 -12.26 -6.06 5.52
CA LEU A 359 -10.95 -5.42 5.69
C LEU A 359 -10.78 -4.24 4.72
N SER A 360 -11.24 -4.39 3.48
CA SER A 360 -11.12 -3.40 2.43
C SER A 360 -12.02 -2.17 2.62
N LEU A 361 -13.06 -2.25 3.49
CA LEU A 361 -13.86 -1.09 3.91
C LEU A 361 -12.99 0.06 4.45
N ASN A 362 -11.88 -0.28 5.09
CA ASN A 362 -11.06 0.67 5.83
C ASN A 362 -10.24 1.60 4.91
N TRP A 363 -9.81 1.14 3.73
CA TRP A 363 -8.89 1.89 2.86
C TRP A 363 -9.40 3.28 2.47
N ALA A 364 -10.70 3.38 2.13
CA ALA A 364 -11.29 4.65 1.72
C ALA A 364 -11.46 5.65 2.90
N VAL A 365 -11.58 5.13 4.12
CA VAL A 365 -11.95 5.92 5.30
C VAL A 365 -10.72 6.43 6.06
N LEU A 366 -9.63 5.68 5.99
CA LEU A 366 -8.39 5.98 6.72
C LEU A 366 -7.76 7.34 6.35
N ALA A 367 -7.74 7.65 5.05
CA ALA A 367 -7.21 8.92 4.56
C ALA A 367 -7.99 10.12 5.13
N ASP A 368 -9.31 9.99 5.24
CA ASP A 368 -10.16 11.03 5.78
C ASP A 368 -9.89 11.28 7.28
N ILE A 369 -9.70 10.23 8.08
CA ILE A 369 -9.39 10.35 9.51
C ILE A 369 -8.17 11.25 9.73
N LEU A 370 -7.09 11.02 8.98
CA LEU A 370 -5.87 11.81 9.07
C LEU A 370 -6.11 13.28 8.71
N LEU A 371 -6.89 13.53 7.66
CA LEU A 371 -7.11 14.87 7.12
C LEU A 371 -7.81 15.81 8.10
N TYR A 372 -8.68 15.31 9.00
CA TYR A 372 -9.39 16.19 9.93
C TYR A 372 -8.90 16.15 11.38
N VAL A 373 -8.00 15.23 11.74
CA VAL A 373 -7.37 15.26 13.07
C VAL A 373 -6.04 16.01 13.07
N VAL A 374 -5.45 16.30 11.89
CA VAL A 374 -4.18 16.99 11.75
C VAL A 374 -4.35 18.34 11.06
N VAL A 375 -3.69 19.39 11.60
CA VAL A 375 -3.69 20.72 10.99
C VAL A 375 -3.10 20.68 9.57
N PRO A 376 -3.62 21.49 8.62
CA PRO A 376 -3.23 21.43 7.21
C PRO A 376 -1.72 21.52 6.95
N THR A 377 -1.00 22.33 7.76
CA THR A 377 0.45 22.56 7.63
C THR A 377 1.31 21.32 7.96
N ARG A 378 0.75 20.32 8.67
CA ARG A 378 1.44 19.11 9.15
C ARG A 378 0.93 17.81 8.56
N ARG A 379 -0.06 17.87 7.65
CA ARG A 379 -0.69 16.68 7.07
C ARG A 379 0.29 15.81 6.29
N ALA A 380 1.16 16.43 5.47
CA ALA A 380 2.16 15.69 4.71
C ALA A 380 3.15 14.93 5.61
N THR A 381 3.61 15.56 6.70
CA THR A 381 4.48 14.90 7.68
C THR A 381 3.75 13.76 8.40
N ALA A 382 2.47 13.97 8.75
CA ALA A 382 1.64 12.95 9.40
C ALA A 382 1.41 11.74 8.49
N GLU A 383 1.09 11.97 7.22
CA GLU A 383 0.90 10.91 6.22
C GLU A 383 2.20 10.12 5.99
N ALA A 384 3.32 10.81 5.79
CA ALA A 384 4.61 10.17 5.63
C ALA A 384 5.01 9.32 6.85
N LEU A 385 4.82 9.83 8.07
CA LEU A 385 5.12 9.10 9.29
C LEU A 385 4.19 7.89 9.46
N GLN A 386 2.89 8.04 9.18
CA GLN A 386 1.93 6.95 9.27
C GLN A 386 2.25 5.85 8.25
N ILE A 387 2.52 6.21 6.99
CA ILE A 387 2.91 5.28 5.93
C ILE A 387 4.20 4.54 6.30
N MET A 388 5.21 5.27 6.77
CA MET A 388 6.48 4.67 7.17
C MET A 388 6.29 3.62 8.28
N VAL A 389 5.55 3.96 9.33
CA VAL A 389 5.32 3.06 10.48
C VAL A 389 4.47 1.86 10.07
N CYS A 390 3.39 2.08 9.30
CA CYS A 390 2.51 1.00 8.90
C CYS A 390 3.18 -0.01 7.96
N HIS A 391 4.00 0.45 7.02
CA HIS A 391 4.74 -0.46 6.14
C HIS A 391 5.89 -1.16 6.88
N LEU A 392 6.63 -0.47 7.75
CA LEU A 392 7.75 -1.06 8.46
C LEU A 392 7.31 -2.17 9.43
N LEU A 393 6.29 -1.91 10.24
CA LEU A 393 5.80 -2.83 11.28
C LEU A 393 4.66 -3.73 10.77
N GLY A 394 4.02 -3.37 9.67
CA GLY A 394 2.92 -4.12 9.05
C GLY A 394 3.41 -5.07 7.96
N ASP A 395 3.26 -4.68 6.72
CA ASP A 395 3.43 -5.56 5.56
C ASP A 395 4.89 -5.89 5.20
N ALA A 396 5.88 -5.15 5.72
CA ALA A 396 7.28 -5.56 5.59
C ALA A 396 7.63 -6.75 6.51
N GLY A 397 7.18 -6.69 7.76
CA GLY A 397 7.54 -7.70 8.76
C GLY A 397 6.66 -8.96 8.72
N SER A 398 5.39 -8.82 8.34
CA SER A 398 4.42 -9.92 8.48
C SER A 398 4.73 -11.16 7.63
N PRO A 399 5.16 -11.09 6.36
CA PRO A 399 5.47 -12.29 5.59
C PRO A 399 6.63 -13.08 6.17
N TYR A 400 7.70 -12.40 6.57
CA TYR A 400 8.85 -13.04 7.20
C TYR A 400 8.49 -13.65 8.56
N LEU A 401 7.72 -12.93 9.39
CA LEU A 401 7.33 -13.40 10.71
C LEU A 401 6.48 -14.67 10.63
N LEU A 402 5.47 -14.70 9.74
CA LEU A 402 4.64 -15.89 9.56
C LEU A 402 5.46 -17.07 9.03
N GLY A 403 6.34 -16.83 8.08
CA GLY A 403 7.27 -17.85 7.58
C GLY A 403 8.17 -18.40 8.67
N SER A 404 8.73 -17.54 9.52
CA SER A 404 9.61 -17.94 10.64
C SER A 404 8.86 -18.76 11.69
N ILE A 405 7.60 -18.40 12.01
CA ILE A 405 6.76 -19.19 12.91
C ILE A 405 6.46 -20.55 12.27
N SER A 406 6.11 -20.59 10.99
CA SER A 406 5.87 -21.85 10.27
C SER A 406 7.09 -22.77 10.30
N ASP A 407 8.28 -22.25 9.99
CA ASP A 407 9.54 -23.01 10.02
C ASP A 407 9.84 -23.53 11.44
N ALA A 408 9.69 -22.69 12.46
CA ALA A 408 9.86 -23.09 13.86
C ALA A 408 8.92 -24.23 14.27
N LEU A 409 7.66 -24.16 13.83
CA LEU A 409 6.68 -25.22 14.13
C LEU A 409 7.01 -26.53 13.38
N ARG A 410 7.59 -26.45 12.18
CA ARG A 410 7.99 -27.66 11.42
C ARG A 410 9.00 -28.52 12.13
N THR A 411 9.83 -27.96 12.99
CA THR A 411 10.84 -28.71 13.75
C THR A 411 10.26 -29.66 14.78
N TYR A 412 8.99 -29.52 15.18
CA TYR A 412 8.37 -30.35 16.23
C TYR A 412 7.89 -31.73 15.77
N GLN A 413 7.71 -31.93 14.47
CA GLN A 413 7.24 -33.20 13.92
C GLN A 413 8.00 -33.58 12.63
N PRO A 414 8.04 -34.88 12.25
CA PRO A 414 8.62 -35.29 10.98
C PRO A 414 7.95 -34.59 9.80
N ASP A 415 8.74 -34.28 8.79
CA ASP A 415 8.25 -33.56 7.60
C ASP A 415 7.21 -34.40 6.86
N SER A 416 6.01 -33.81 6.68
CA SER A 416 4.88 -34.38 5.95
C SER A 416 4.07 -33.26 5.31
N HIS A 417 3.37 -33.59 4.23
CA HIS A 417 2.50 -32.61 3.57
C HIS A 417 1.44 -32.05 4.53
N THR A 418 0.85 -32.88 5.37
CA THR A 418 -0.13 -32.47 6.39
C THR A 418 0.51 -31.52 7.42
N TRP A 419 1.72 -31.82 7.89
CA TRP A 419 2.40 -30.97 8.86
C TRP A 419 2.90 -29.67 8.24
N SER A 420 3.32 -29.70 6.98
CA SER A 420 3.63 -28.50 6.21
C SER A 420 2.44 -27.54 6.09
N PHE A 421 1.23 -28.07 5.94
CA PHE A 421 0.00 -27.28 5.99
C PHE A 421 -0.29 -26.78 7.41
N ARG A 422 -0.25 -27.66 8.42
CA ARG A 422 -0.58 -27.31 9.81
C ARG A 422 0.34 -26.25 10.41
N SER A 423 1.63 -26.30 10.11
CA SER A 423 2.58 -25.29 10.59
C SER A 423 2.25 -23.89 10.07
N LEU A 424 1.87 -23.80 8.80
CA LEU A 424 1.45 -22.52 8.20
C LEU A 424 0.05 -22.11 8.74
N GLU A 425 -0.89 -23.06 8.90
CA GLU A 425 -2.21 -22.81 9.51
C GLU A 425 -2.09 -22.19 10.90
N TYR A 426 -1.23 -22.72 11.75
CA TYR A 426 -1.00 -22.18 13.09
C TYR A 426 -0.33 -20.83 13.08
N SER A 427 0.59 -20.58 12.16
CA SER A 427 1.21 -19.26 12.01
C SER A 427 0.18 -18.19 11.59
N PHE A 428 -0.79 -18.57 10.75
CA PHE A 428 -1.88 -17.69 10.34
C PHE A 428 -2.83 -17.28 11.47
N LEU A 429 -2.91 -18.01 12.59
CA LEU A 429 -3.74 -17.62 13.75
C LEU A 429 -3.30 -16.28 14.36
N LEU A 430 -2.07 -15.84 14.08
CA LEU A 430 -1.64 -14.50 14.45
C LEU A 430 -2.45 -13.41 13.74
N CYS A 431 -2.92 -13.63 12.50
CA CYS A 431 -3.66 -12.64 11.73
C CYS A 431 -4.99 -12.24 12.39
N PRO A 432 -5.94 -13.16 12.73
CA PRO A 432 -7.16 -12.77 13.45
C PRO A 432 -6.89 -12.05 14.77
N PHE A 433 -5.86 -12.47 15.52
CA PHE A 433 -5.46 -11.79 16.75
C PHE A 433 -5.03 -10.34 16.51
N VAL A 434 -4.15 -10.09 15.54
CA VAL A 434 -3.75 -8.73 15.14
C VAL A 434 -4.95 -7.94 14.60
N GLY A 435 -5.88 -8.59 13.91
CA GLY A 435 -7.14 -8.00 13.45
C GLY A 435 -7.99 -7.45 14.60
N VAL A 436 -8.14 -8.23 15.67
CA VAL A 436 -8.85 -7.78 16.89
C VAL A 436 -8.13 -6.59 17.52
N LEU A 437 -6.80 -6.65 17.67
CA LEU A 437 -6.01 -5.52 18.19
C LEU A 437 -6.19 -4.26 17.34
N GLY A 438 -6.17 -4.38 16.02
CA GLY A 438 -6.41 -3.27 15.10
C GLY A 438 -7.79 -2.66 15.27
N GLY A 439 -8.81 -3.49 15.43
CA GLY A 439 -10.17 -3.04 15.73
C GLY A 439 -10.26 -2.28 17.06
N LEU A 440 -9.57 -2.75 18.11
CA LEU A 440 -9.49 -2.06 19.39
C LEU A 440 -8.77 -0.70 19.26
N PHE A 441 -7.70 -0.60 18.46
CA PHE A 441 -7.02 0.66 18.20
C PHE A 441 -7.93 1.67 17.49
N PHE A 442 -8.75 1.24 16.55
CA PHE A 442 -9.75 2.11 15.93
C PHE A 442 -10.88 2.50 16.88
N LEU A 443 -11.30 1.64 17.80
CA LEU A 443 -12.23 2.04 18.89
C LEU A 443 -11.61 3.11 19.78
N MET A 444 -10.33 2.97 20.15
CA MET A 444 -9.61 4.03 20.88
C MET A 444 -9.55 5.33 20.09
N THR A 445 -9.34 5.26 18.77
CA THR A 445 -9.41 6.44 17.90
C THR A 445 -10.79 7.10 17.99
N ALA A 446 -11.88 6.32 17.96
CA ALA A 446 -13.26 6.82 18.05
C ALA A 446 -13.55 7.59 19.34
N LEU A 447 -12.86 7.26 20.44
CA LEU A 447 -13.00 7.96 21.73
C LEU A 447 -12.38 9.36 21.70
N TYR A 448 -11.27 9.54 20.99
CA TYR A 448 -10.52 10.79 21.01
C TYR A 448 -10.77 11.71 19.82
N ILE A 449 -11.28 11.17 18.70
CA ILE A 449 -11.35 11.84 17.40
C ILE A 449 -12.13 13.16 17.44
N THR A 450 -13.24 13.22 18.17
CA THR A 450 -14.09 14.42 18.26
C THR A 450 -13.35 15.58 18.94
N LYS A 451 -12.58 15.27 19.98
CA LYS A 451 -11.76 16.25 20.71
C LYS A 451 -10.61 16.75 19.86
N ASP A 452 -9.87 15.81 19.23
CA ASP A 452 -8.68 16.14 18.46
C ASP A 452 -9.02 16.88 17.17
N ARG A 453 -10.15 16.54 16.53
CA ARG A 453 -10.71 17.28 15.39
C ARG A 453 -11.02 18.73 15.77
N LYS A 454 -11.73 18.94 16.89
CA LYS A 454 -12.05 20.29 17.37
C LYS A 454 -10.78 21.09 17.69
N ASN A 455 -9.78 20.45 18.29
CA ASN A 455 -8.49 21.09 18.55
C ASN A 455 -7.77 21.50 17.25
N ALA A 456 -7.78 20.63 16.23
CA ALA A 456 -7.19 20.94 14.93
C ALA A 456 -7.93 22.11 14.24
N GLU A 457 -9.26 22.15 14.28
CA GLU A 457 -10.09 23.24 13.76
C GLU A 457 -9.79 24.58 14.47
N LEU A 458 -9.67 24.59 15.81
CA LEU A 458 -9.34 25.78 16.60
C LEU A 458 -7.92 26.30 16.30
N LEU A 459 -6.95 25.41 16.17
CA LEU A 459 -5.57 25.78 15.78
C LEU A 459 -5.53 26.37 14.36
N THR A 460 -6.30 25.81 13.46
CA THR A 460 -6.39 26.29 12.06
C THR A 460 -7.07 27.66 11.97
N ALA A 461 -8.06 27.92 12.85
CA ALA A 461 -8.75 29.21 12.92
C ALA A 461 -7.94 30.34 13.62
N GLY A 462 -6.72 30.03 14.07
CA GLY A 462 -5.86 31.01 14.76
C GLY A 462 -6.34 31.43 16.17
N THR A 463 -7.32 30.72 16.74
CA THR A 463 -7.97 31.06 18.02
C THR A 463 -7.13 30.62 19.23
N ILE A 464 -6.13 29.78 19.04
CA ILE A 464 -5.20 29.36 20.10
C ILE A 464 -3.77 29.61 19.59
N GLY A 465 -3.15 30.69 20.09
CA GLY A 465 -1.71 30.93 19.89
C GLY A 465 -0.92 29.75 20.45
N THR A 466 0.18 29.41 19.80
CA THR A 466 1.09 28.29 20.10
C THR A 466 1.59 28.25 21.56
N SER A 467 1.34 29.31 22.33
CA SER A 467 1.81 29.51 23.72
C SER A 467 0.95 28.86 24.83
N CYS A 468 -0.23 28.33 24.53
CA CYS A 468 -1.16 27.80 25.55
C CYS A 468 -1.24 26.29 25.67
N LEU A 469 -0.28 25.52 25.17
CA LEU A 469 -0.23 24.05 25.31
C LEU A 469 0.44 23.58 26.64
N CYS A 470 0.77 24.47 27.53
CA CYS A 470 1.29 24.16 28.86
C CYS A 470 0.31 24.66 29.94
N VAL A 471 -0.85 24.06 30.11
CA VAL A 471 -1.61 24.17 31.36
C VAL A 471 -1.55 22.79 32.03
N PRO A 472 -0.84 22.71 33.20
CA PRO A 472 -0.93 21.52 34.05
C PRO A 472 -2.35 21.42 34.61
N ASP A 473 -2.87 20.19 34.71
CA ASP A 473 -4.10 19.83 35.41
C ASP A 473 -4.16 20.53 36.81
N ARG A 474 -4.93 21.59 36.88
CA ARG A 474 -5.34 22.09 38.22
C ARG A 474 -6.55 21.29 38.65
N LYS A 475 -6.35 20.44 39.65
CA LYS A 475 -7.43 19.84 40.43
C LYS A 475 -8.36 20.94 40.95
N PRO A 476 -9.68 20.76 40.95
CA PRO A 476 -10.57 21.69 41.63
C PRO A 476 -10.38 21.53 43.12
N PHE A 477 -10.03 22.65 43.79
CA PHE A 477 -10.16 22.76 45.23
C PHE A 477 -11.67 22.83 45.57
N HIS A 478 -12.10 21.91 46.42
CA HIS A 478 -13.35 22.01 47.13
C HIS A 478 -13.24 23.08 48.22
N VAL A 479 -14.17 24.02 48.25
CA VAL A 479 -14.73 24.67 49.42
C VAL A 479 -16.24 24.61 49.32
#